data_9ff82b993b63b3a1ceb685ffabe42b2a
#
_entry.id   9ff82b993b63b3a1ceb685ffabe42b2a
#
_cell.length_a   1.000
_cell.length_b   1.000
_cell.length_c   1.000
_cell.angle_alpha   90.00
_cell.angle_beta   90.00
_cell.angle_gamma   90.00
#
_symmetry.space_group_name_H-M   'P 1'
#
loop_
_entity.id
_entity.type
_entity.pdbx_description
1 polymer ?
#
loop_
_entity_poly.entity_id
_entity_poly.type
_entity_poly.pdbx_seq_one_letter_code
_entity_poly.pdbx_strand_id
1 'polypeptide(L)'
;MTRITIDLSRCIGCGTCVRDCLMANLKLEGGTVTAGERCILCGHCVAVCPKNAVSLSGCAMGETEEYDPETFTVEPGQFLHAVKFRRSIRQFQKTMVSDEARDRILETSRYTATAANRQDNRLIWVQKELDELKETLWEELPSVIPLFEKEAPAMAARFSEFSKAHAADGKDSLFFGAPVLLAIQGQSELDAGLAAANMEMMAVCEGCGVLYSGYLTRIINRSPVLREWLELGDRDLSICMLIGYPAVRYFRTAPRKEAKQVVIR
;
A
#
# COMPACT_ATOMS: atom_id res chain seq x y z
N MET A 1 -25.80 -16.37 -4.77
CA MET A 1 -24.98 -17.41 -5.50
C MET A 1 -23.69 -17.65 -4.73
N THR A 2 -23.38 -18.94 -4.47
CA THR A 2 -22.10 -19.27 -3.81
C THR A 2 -20.92 -18.84 -4.68
N ARG A 3 -19.88 -18.27 -4.04
CA ARG A 3 -18.63 -17.86 -4.70
C ARG A 3 -17.56 -18.96 -4.70
N ILE A 4 -17.85 -20.10 -4.04
CA ILE A 4 -16.93 -21.22 -3.88
C ILE A 4 -17.43 -22.38 -4.72
N THR A 5 -16.55 -22.93 -5.53
CA THR A 5 -16.80 -24.17 -6.29
C THR A 5 -15.87 -25.27 -5.78
N ILE A 6 -16.43 -26.47 -5.57
CA ILE A 6 -15.68 -27.65 -5.16
C ILE A 6 -15.68 -28.64 -6.34
N ASP A 7 -14.50 -28.99 -6.82
CA ASP A 7 -14.33 -30.09 -7.79
C ASP A 7 -14.42 -31.42 -7.07
N LEU A 8 -15.56 -32.07 -7.18
CA LEU A 8 -15.84 -33.35 -6.51
C LEU A 8 -14.96 -34.48 -7.03
N SER A 9 -14.44 -34.41 -8.24
CA SER A 9 -13.53 -35.42 -8.78
C SER A 9 -12.13 -35.37 -8.12
N ARG A 10 -11.74 -34.21 -7.59
CA ARG A 10 -10.47 -33.98 -6.90
C ARG A 10 -10.61 -33.95 -5.38
N CYS A 11 -11.79 -33.64 -4.88
CA CYS A 11 -12.07 -33.51 -3.44
C CYS A 11 -12.03 -34.88 -2.75
N ILE A 12 -11.15 -35.05 -1.77
CA ILE A 12 -11.00 -36.27 -0.96
C ILE A 12 -11.76 -36.20 0.38
N GLY A 13 -12.58 -35.21 0.61
CA GLY A 13 -13.38 -35.07 1.84
C GLY A 13 -12.56 -34.88 3.13
N CYS A 14 -11.34 -34.41 3.07
CA CYS A 14 -10.45 -34.27 4.26
C CYS A 14 -10.90 -33.21 5.28
N GLY A 15 -11.82 -32.31 4.91
CA GLY A 15 -12.39 -31.28 5.77
C GLY A 15 -11.46 -30.16 6.19
N THR A 16 -10.23 -30.05 5.64
CA THR A 16 -9.26 -29.01 6.02
C THR A 16 -9.81 -27.61 5.70
N CYS A 17 -10.40 -27.42 4.53
CA CYS A 17 -11.02 -26.14 4.15
C CYS A 17 -12.23 -25.78 5.02
N VAL A 18 -12.96 -26.78 5.55
CA VAL A 18 -14.08 -26.57 6.48
C VAL A 18 -13.58 -26.03 7.82
N ARG A 19 -12.52 -26.62 8.37
CA ARG A 19 -11.92 -26.21 9.65
C ARG A 19 -11.29 -24.83 9.58
N ASP A 20 -10.73 -24.44 8.42
CA ASP A 20 -10.01 -23.17 8.22
C ASP A 20 -10.95 -22.02 7.80
N CYS A 21 -12.22 -22.28 7.55
CA CYS A 21 -13.16 -21.26 7.10
C CYS A 21 -13.66 -20.40 8.27
N LEU A 22 -13.10 -19.18 8.42
CA LEU A 22 -13.52 -18.21 9.44
C LEU A 22 -15.03 -17.93 9.44
N MET A 23 -15.66 -17.93 8.24
CA MET A 23 -17.08 -17.64 8.08
C MET A 23 -17.98 -18.86 8.32
N ALA A 24 -17.41 -20.03 8.65
CA ALA A 24 -18.12 -21.30 8.75
C ALA A 24 -19.03 -21.57 7.52
N ASN A 25 -18.58 -21.17 6.34
CA ASN A 25 -19.34 -21.20 5.10
C ASN A 25 -19.21 -22.51 4.33
N LEU A 26 -18.35 -23.42 4.79
CA LEU A 26 -18.14 -24.75 4.23
C LEU A 26 -18.61 -25.81 5.23
N LYS A 27 -19.23 -26.89 4.73
CA LYS A 27 -19.66 -28.02 5.53
C LYS A 27 -19.15 -29.32 4.90
N LEU A 28 -18.88 -30.32 5.74
CA LEU A 28 -18.54 -31.69 5.32
C LEU A 28 -19.67 -32.63 5.75
N GLU A 29 -20.36 -33.19 4.79
CA GLU A 29 -21.48 -34.11 5.00
C GLU A 29 -21.30 -35.34 4.09
N GLY A 30 -21.31 -36.53 4.66
CA GLY A 30 -21.15 -37.77 3.89
C GLY A 30 -19.84 -37.84 3.08
N GLY A 31 -18.76 -37.23 3.53
CA GLY A 31 -17.48 -37.19 2.81
C GLY A 31 -17.40 -36.13 1.69
N THR A 32 -18.45 -35.34 1.51
CA THR A 32 -18.54 -34.31 0.48
C THR A 32 -18.54 -32.92 1.12
N VAL A 33 -17.75 -32.00 0.56
CA VAL A 33 -17.73 -30.58 1.01
C VAL A 33 -18.76 -29.79 0.21
N THR A 34 -19.60 -29.04 0.92
CA THR A 34 -20.56 -28.09 0.34
C THR A 34 -20.28 -26.69 0.79
N ALA A 35 -20.66 -25.70 -0.03
CA ALA A 35 -20.41 -24.27 0.21
C ALA A 35 -21.72 -23.48 0.34
N GLY A 36 -21.81 -22.61 1.34
CA GLY A 36 -22.88 -21.64 1.50
C GLY A 36 -22.62 -20.32 0.76
N GLU A 37 -23.37 -19.28 1.13
CA GLU A 37 -23.33 -17.98 0.43
C GLU A 37 -22.49 -16.89 1.14
N ARG A 38 -22.12 -17.10 2.40
CA ARG A 38 -21.36 -16.13 3.22
C ARG A 38 -19.86 -16.29 2.99
N CYS A 39 -19.34 -15.73 1.90
CA CYS A 39 -17.93 -15.80 1.55
C CYS A 39 -17.32 -14.40 1.45
N ILE A 40 -16.21 -14.15 2.15
CA ILE A 40 -15.43 -12.91 2.09
C ILE A 40 -14.24 -12.99 1.11
N LEU A 41 -14.18 -14.03 0.28
CA LEU A 41 -13.14 -14.25 -0.73
C LEU A 41 -11.70 -14.26 -0.18
N CYS A 42 -11.49 -14.72 1.06
CA CYS A 42 -10.17 -14.70 1.71
C CYS A 42 -9.17 -15.72 1.15
N GLY A 43 -9.58 -16.66 0.32
CA GLY A 43 -8.68 -17.63 -0.33
C GLY A 43 -8.22 -18.81 0.54
N HIS A 44 -8.45 -18.80 1.86
CA HIS A 44 -7.95 -19.83 2.78
C HIS A 44 -8.33 -21.26 2.35
N CYS A 45 -9.57 -21.48 1.94
CA CYS A 45 -10.04 -22.79 1.49
C CYS A 45 -9.31 -23.29 0.21
N VAL A 46 -8.85 -22.37 -0.63
CA VAL A 46 -8.00 -22.70 -1.80
C VAL A 46 -6.60 -23.06 -1.31
N ALA A 47 -5.99 -22.21 -0.49
CA ALA A 47 -4.61 -22.36 -0.03
C ALA A 47 -4.38 -23.64 0.79
N VAL A 48 -5.34 -24.07 1.61
CA VAL A 48 -5.20 -25.27 2.44
C VAL A 48 -5.59 -26.57 1.73
N CYS A 49 -6.06 -26.52 0.48
CA CYS A 49 -6.56 -27.72 -0.21
C CYS A 49 -5.41 -28.55 -0.82
N PRO A 50 -5.09 -29.75 -0.27
CA PRO A 50 -3.96 -30.54 -0.76
C PRO A 50 -4.19 -31.16 -2.14
N LYS A 51 -5.42 -31.04 -2.68
CA LYS A 51 -5.81 -31.57 -3.98
C LYS A 51 -6.19 -30.48 -4.97
N ASN A 52 -6.00 -29.20 -4.60
CA ASN A 52 -6.41 -28.08 -5.43
C ASN A 52 -7.83 -28.24 -6.00
N ALA A 53 -8.76 -28.67 -5.14
CA ALA A 53 -10.15 -28.98 -5.49
C ALA A 53 -11.09 -27.80 -5.27
N VAL A 54 -10.60 -26.65 -4.80
CA VAL A 54 -11.42 -25.48 -4.45
C VAL A 54 -11.07 -24.32 -5.37
N SER A 55 -12.11 -23.65 -5.89
CA SER A 55 -11.94 -22.41 -6.65
C SER A 55 -12.89 -21.32 -6.16
N LEU A 56 -12.53 -20.07 -6.40
CA LEU A 56 -13.29 -18.88 -6.01
C LEU A 56 -13.65 -18.06 -7.25
N SER A 57 -14.93 -17.83 -7.47
CA SER A 57 -15.37 -16.86 -8.48
C SER A 57 -15.09 -15.43 -8.00
N GLY A 58 -14.49 -14.61 -8.86
CA GLY A 58 -14.10 -13.23 -8.55
C GLY A 58 -12.67 -13.09 -7.98
N CYS A 59 -11.89 -14.19 -7.98
CA CYS A 59 -10.45 -14.17 -7.70
C CYS A 59 -9.66 -14.65 -8.93
N ALA A 60 -8.43 -14.17 -9.07
CA ALA A 60 -7.51 -14.55 -10.14
C ALA A 60 -6.88 -15.92 -9.83
N MET A 61 -7.63 -17.00 -10.05
CA MET A 61 -7.21 -18.36 -9.70
C MET A 61 -5.93 -18.82 -10.42
N GLY A 62 -5.65 -18.30 -11.61
CA GLY A 62 -4.43 -18.62 -12.37
C GLY A 62 -3.14 -18.03 -11.80
N GLU A 63 -3.24 -17.12 -10.83
CA GLU A 63 -2.10 -16.50 -10.14
C GLU A 63 -1.78 -17.20 -8.80
N THR A 64 -2.47 -18.33 -8.50
CA THR A 64 -2.20 -19.09 -7.27
C THR A 64 -0.91 -19.91 -7.44
N GLU A 65 0.03 -19.73 -6.55
CA GLU A 65 1.31 -20.44 -6.56
C GLU A 65 1.36 -21.57 -5.54
N GLU A 66 2.06 -22.65 -5.84
CA GLU A 66 2.35 -23.70 -4.86
C GLU A 66 3.47 -23.23 -3.93
N TYR A 67 3.34 -23.51 -2.63
CA TYR A 67 4.33 -23.11 -1.64
C TYR A 67 5.67 -23.86 -1.85
N ASP A 68 6.72 -23.10 -2.02
CA ASP A 68 8.10 -23.57 -2.07
C ASP A 68 8.92 -22.91 -0.95
N PRO A 69 9.40 -23.69 0.03
CA PRO A 69 10.14 -23.12 1.17
C PRO A 69 11.44 -22.41 0.78
N GLU A 70 12.04 -22.74 -0.35
CA GLU A 70 13.28 -22.10 -0.80
C GLU A 70 13.05 -20.66 -1.31
N THR A 71 11.89 -20.43 -1.96
CA THR A 71 11.57 -19.13 -2.56
C THR A 71 10.64 -18.27 -1.70
N PHE A 72 9.77 -18.87 -0.89
CA PHE A 72 8.79 -18.16 -0.08
C PHE A 72 9.28 -17.80 1.34
N THR A 73 10.47 -18.26 1.72
CA THR A 73 11.06 -17.96 3.05
C THR A 73 12.01 -16.77 2.96
N VAL A 74 11.80 -15.77 3.82
CA VAL A 74 12.69 -14.62 3.95
C VAL A 74 13.61 -14.82 5.15
N GLU A 75 14.94 -14.66 4.97
CA GLU A 75 15.91 -14.77 6.07
C GLU A 75 15.67 -13.63 7.08
N PRO A 76 15.46 -13.96 8.38
CA PRO A 76 15.06 -12.98 9.40
C PRO A 76 16.04 -11.81 9.58
N GLY A 77 17.36 -12.09 9.53
CA GLY A 77 18.39 -11.05 9.69
C GLY A 77 18.43 -10.09 8.52
N GLN A 78 18.24 -10.57 7.28
CA GLN A 78 18.19 -9.73 6.09
C GLN A 78 16.96 -8.82 6.13
N PHE A 79 15.78 -9.37 6.46
CA PHE A 79 14.57 -8.56 6.61
C PHE A 79 14.73 -7.49 7.69
N LEU A 80 15.26 -7.87 8.87
CA LEU A 80 15.48 -6.92 9.95
C LEU A 80 16.48 -5.81 9.56
N HIS A 81 17.53 -6.14 8.78
CA HIS A 81 18.48 -5.15 8.27
C HIS A 81 17.81 -4.19 7.28
N ALA A 82 16.97 -4.67 6.38
CA ALA A 82 16.20 -3.82 5.47
C ALA A 82 15.30 -2.84 6.24
N VAL A 83 14.55 -3.33 7.24
CA VAL A 83 13.71 -2.49 8.12
C VAL A 83 14.54 -1.46 8.89
N LYS A 84 15.72 -1.82 9.41
CA LYS A 84 16.60 -0.89 10.16
C LYS A 84 17.22 0.17 9.24
N PHE A 85 17.53 -0.17 8.00
CA PHE A 85 18.23 0.71 7.08
C PHE A 85 17.30 1.63 6.31
N ARG A 86 16.02 1.21 6.05
CA ARG A 86 15.03 2.07 5.40
C ARG A 86 14.80 3.37 6.18
N ARG A 87 14.55 4.45 5.46
CA ARG A 87 14.27 5.78 6.03
C ARG A 87 13.56 6.66 5.02
N SER A 88 12.97 7.74 5.50
CA SER A 88 12.40 8.78 4.63
C SER A 88 13.49 9.41 3.76
N ILE A 89 13.36 9.27 2.46
CA ILE A 89 14.26 9.86 1.47
C ILE A 89 13.74 11.24 1.05
N ARG A 90 14.65 12.23 1.00
CA ARG A 90 14.34 13.63 0.62
C ARG A 90 15.33 14.17 -0.40
N GLN A 91 15.99 13.30 -1.13
CA GLN A 91 16.86 13.61 -2.27
C GLN A 91 16.75 12.42 -3.22
N PHE A 92 16.12 12.65 -4.35
CA PHE A 92 15.88 11.62 -5.35
C PHE A 92 16.67 11.89 -6.63
N GLN A 93 17.03 10.82 -7.32
CA GLN A 93 17.55 10.88 -8.69
C GLN A 93 16.39 11.18 -9.65
N LYS A 94 16.70 11.78 -10.79
CA LYS A 94 15.70 12.01 -11.87
C LYS A 94 15.34 10.75 -12.65
N THR A 95 15.96 9.62 -12.31
CA THR A 95 15.72 8.33 -12.96
C THR A 95 14.31 7.83 -12.67
N MET A 96 13.58 7.50 -13.72
CA MET A 96 12.23 6.94 -13.62
C MET A 96 12.28 5.53 -13.00
N VAL A 97 11.25 5.20 -12.23
CA VAL A 97 11.05 3.83 -11.74
C VAL A 97 10.56 2.97 -12.91
N SER A 98 11.15 1.79 -13.10
CA SER A 98 10.75 0.91 -14.20
C SER A 98 9.35 0.35 -14.00
N ASP A 99 8.71 -0.07 -15.10
CA ASP A 99 7.37 -0.66 -15.03
C ASP A 99 7.37 -1.96 -14.22
N GLU A 100 8.44 -2.77 -14.33
CA GLU A 100 8.58 -4.02 -13.55
C GLU A 100 8.72 -3.75 -12.05
N ALA A 101 9.46 -2.72 -11.65
CA ALA A 101 9.58 -2.32 -10.24
C ALA A 101 8.27 -1.76 -9.71
N ARG A 102 7.58 -0.89 -10.50
CA ARG A 102 6.23 -0.41 -10.18
C ARG A 102 5.27 -1.56 -9.92
N ASP A 103 5.22 -2.51 -10.84
CA ASP A 103 4.25 -3.60 -10.81
C ASP A 103 4.49 -4.49 -9.57
N ARG A 104 5.75 -4.81 -9.23
CA ARG A 104 6.07 -5.54 -7.99
C ARG A 104 5.72 -4.74 -6.73
N ILE A 105 5.96 -3.43 -6.72
CA ILE A 105 5.58 -2.56 -5.58
C ILE A 105 4.07 -2.57 -5.38
N LEU A 106 3.30 -2.36 -6.44
CA LEU A 106 1.84 -2.31 -6.37
C LEU A 106 1.22 -3.67 -6.02
N GLU A 107 1.81 -4.77 -6.50
CA GLU A 107 1.37 -6.14 -6.24
C GLU A 107 1.35 -6.47 -4.75
N THR A 108 2.29 -5.98 -3.95
CA THR A 108 2.31 -6.22 -2.50
C THR A 108 1.06 -5.74 -1.78
N SER A 109 0.39 -4.70 -2.31
CA SER A 109 -0.89 -4.23 -1.75
C SER A 109 -2.02 -5.26 -1.88
N ARG A 110 -2.04 -6.05 -2.96
CA ARG A 110 -3.06 -7.09 -3.18
C ARG A 110 -3.03 -8.20 -2.12
N TYR A 111 -1.83 -8.52 -1.64
CA TYR A 111 -1.60 -9.56 -0.62
C TYR A 111 -1.53 -9.01 0.79
N THR A 112 -1.77 -7.71 0.97
CA THR A 112 -1.84 -7.11 2.30
C THR A 112 -3.18 -7.38 2.96
N ALA A 113 -3.16 -7.76 4.24
CA ALA A 113 -4.39 -7.98 5.00
C ALA A 113 -5.25 -6.73 5.07
N THR A 114 -6.56 -6.90 4.89
CA THR A 114 -7.56 -5.85 5.07
C THR A 114 -8.71 -6.33 5.95
N ALA A 115 -9.40 -5.42 6.63
CA ALA A 115 -10.55 -5.77 7.44
C ALA A 115 -11.61 -6.51 6.62
N ALA A 116 -12.03 -7.69 7.07
CA ALA A 116 -12.97 -8.58 6.37
C ALA A 116 -12.56 -8.90 4.90
N ASN A 117 -11.26 -8.85 4.61
CA ASN A 117 -10.71 -9.09 3.27
C ASN A 117 -11.35 -8.20 2.19
N ARG A 118 -11.62 -6.92 2.50
CA ARG A 118 -12.29 -6.00 1.56
C ARG A 118 -11.47 -5.72 0.30
N GLN A 119 -10.14 -5.66 0.43
CA GLN A 119 -9.20 -5.39 -0.68
C GLN A 119 -9.59 -4.14 -1.49
N ASP A 120 -9.98 -3.06 -0.79
CA ASP A 120 -10.60 -1.87 -1.38
C ASP A 120 -9.65 -0.66 -1.46
N ASN A 121 -8.36 -0.85 -1.24
CA ASN A 121 -7.36 0.18 -1.46
C ASN A 121 -7.25 0.48 -2.97
N ARG A 122 -7.56 1.72 -3.34
CA ARG A 122 -7.29 2.25 -4.68
C ARG A 122 -5.91 2.86 -4.69
N LEU A 123 -5.06 2.42 -5.59
CA LEU A 123 -3.69 2.87 -5.76
C LEU A 123 -3.60 3.78 -7.00
N ILE A 124 -3.06 4.97 -6.83
CA ILE A 124 -2.91 5.95 -7.91
C ILE A 124 -1.41 6.24 -8.05
N TRP A 125 -0.80 5.70 -9.10
CA TRP A 125 0.61 5.88 -9.42
C TRP A 125 0.76 7.00 -10.46
N VAL A 126 1.35 8.11 -10.06
CA VAL A 126 1.61 9.26 -10.91
C VAL A 126 3.11 9.36 -11.16
N GLN A 127 3.54 9.21 -12.41
CA GLN A 127 4.94 9.28 -12.81
C GLN A 127 5.14 10.15 -14.06
N LYS A 128 4.51 9.81 -15.18
CA LYS A 128 4.69 10.55 -16.44
C LYS A 128 4.12 11.96 -16.38
N GLU A 129 2.95 12.11 -15.79
CA GLU A 129 2.23 13.36 -15.62
C GLU A 129 2.54 14.06 -14.28
N LEU A 130 3.61 13.62 -13.56
CA LEU A 130 3.90 14.14 -12.24
C LEU A 130 4.31 15.62 -12.26
N ASP A 131 4.95 16.08 -13.32
CA ASP A 131 5.36 17.48 -13.40
C ASP A 131 4.13 18.39 -13.58
N GLU A 132 3.12 17.99 -14.34
CA GLU A 132 1.83 18.69 -14.44
C GLU A 132 1.11 18.75 -13.08
N LEU A 133 1.08 17.62 -12.35
CA LEU A 133 0.51 17.61 -10.99
C LEU A 133 1.25 18.54 -10.05
N LYS A 134 2.60 18.62 -10.14
CA LYS A 134 3.41 19.53 -9.34
C LYS A 134 3.08 20.99 -9.63
N GLU A 135 3.01 21.36 -10.90
CA GLU A 135 2.61 22.72 -11.32
C GLU A 135 1.25 23.08 -10.76
N THR A 136 0.24 22.25 -11.01
CA THR A 136 -1.11 22.44 -10.47
C THR A 136 -1.11 22.56 -8.94
N LEU A 137 -0.32 21.75 -8.23
CA LEU A 137 -0.26 21.80 -6.76
C LEU A 137 0.36 23.11 -6.26
N TRP A 138 1.42 23.59 -6.90
CA TRP A 138 2.05 24.86 -6.50
C TRP A 138 1.15 26.07 -6.79
N GLU A 139 0.35 26.03 -7.86
CA GLU A 139 -0.66 27.03 -8.17
C GLU A 139 -1.81 27.03 -7.16
N GLU A 140 -2.27 25.83 -6.75
CA GLU A 140 -3.36 25.65 -5.80
C GLU A 140 -2.97 25.94 -4.34
N LEU A 141 -1.71 25.77 -3.97
CA LEU A 141 -1.26 25.85 -2.58
C LEU A 141 -1.66 27.16 -1.88
N PRO A 142 -1.57 28.36 -2.49
CA PRO A 142 -2.02 29.60 -1.86
C PRO A 142 -3.50 29.60 -1.48
N SER A 143 -4.37 28.95 -2.27
CA SER A 143 -5.81 28.87 -2.02
C SER A 143 -6.14 27.90 -0.88
N VAL A 144 -5.30 26.90 -0.67
CA VAL A 144 -5.46 25.85 0.37
C VAL A 144 -4.94 26.31 1.74
N ILE A 145 -3.92 27.18 1.80
CA ILE A 145 -3.33 27.66 3.06
C ILE A 145 -4.35 28.21 4.06
N PRO A 146 -5.29 29.11 3.69
CA PRO A 146 -6.27 29.66 4.63
C PRO A 146 -7.16 28.62 5.30
N LEU A 147 -7.38 27.47 4.65
CA LEU A 147 -8.19 26.38 5.19
C LEU A 147 -7.54 25.72 6.43
N PHE A 148 -6.23 25.87 6.59
CA PHE A 148 -5.46 25.35 7.73
C PHE A 148 -5.23 26.36 8.86
N GLU A 149 -5.49 27.65 8.64
CA GLU A 149 -5.14 28.69 9.63
C GLU A 149 -5.79 28.48 10.99
N LYS A 150 -7.03 27.97 11.01
CA LYS A 150 -7.77 27.71 12.27
C LYS A 150 -7.46 26.34 12.88
N GLU A 151 -7.35 25.31 12.04
CA GLU A 151 -7.21 23.93 12.48
C GLU A 151 -5.75 23.55 12.82
N ALA A 152 -4.79 24.11 12.07
CA ALA A 152 -3.37 23.78 12.14
C ALA A 152 -2.48 24.97 11.78
N PRO A 153 -2.45 26.06 12.57
CA PRO A 153 -1.76 27.32 12.23
C PRO A 153 -0.27 27.15 11.95
N ALA A 154 0.41 26.26 12.66
CA ALA A 154 1.82 25.94 12.39
C ALA A 154 2.04 25.29 11.01
N MET A 155 1.07 24.53 10.51
CA MET A 155 1.10 23.94 9.18
C MET A 155 0.82 24.99 8.11
N ALA A 156 -0.17 25.86 8.31
CA ALA A 156 -0.45 26.99 7.43
C ALA A 156 0.78 27.89 7.25
N ALA A 157 1.45 28.22 8.35
CA ALA A 157 2.71 28.98 8.32
C ALA A 157 3.79 28.26 7.50
N ARG A 158 3.95 26.95 7.69
CA ARG A 158 4.91 26.12 6.94
C ARG A 158 4.59 26.08 5.44
N PHE A 159 3.33 25.92 5.07
CA PHE A 159 2.91 25.96 3.67
C PHE A 159 3.12 27.33 3.03
N SER A 160 2.89 28.40 3.79
CA SER A 160 3.20 29.77 3.37
C SER A 160 4.70 29.97 3.08
N GLU A 161 5.59 29.43 3.94
CA GLU A 161 7.04 29.43 3.70
C GLU A 161 7.41 28.68 2.42
N PHE A 162 6.82 27.48 2.20
CA PHE A 162 7.07 26.67 1.00
C PHE A 162 6.60 27.40 -0.27
N SER A 163 5.39 27.95 -0.26
CA SER A 163 4.84 28.70 -1.40
C SER A 163 5.72 29.89 -1.76
N LYS A 164 6.17 30.68 -0.77
CA LYS A 164 7.05 31.83 -0.98
C LYS A 164 8.42 31.41 -1.54
N ALA A 165 9.01 30.36 -1.00
CA ALA A 165 10.30 29.85 -1.48
C ALA A 165 10.19 29.31 -2.91
N HIS A 166 9.11 28.61 -3.22
CA HIS A 166 8.87 28.12 -4.58
C HIS A 166 8.69 29.28 -5.58
N ALA A 167 7.91 30.29 -5.23
CA ALA A 167 7.70 31.47 -6.08
C ALA A 167 8.98 32.30 -6.30
N ALA A 168 9.91 32.29 -5.35
CA ALA A 168 11.14 33.07 -5.42
C ALA A 168 12.24 32.40 -6.26
N ASP A 169 12.43 31.09 -6.10
CA ASP A 169 13.58 30.36 -6.66
C ASP A 169 13.25 28.96 -7.21
N GLY A 170 11.98 28.59 -7.30
CA GLY A 170 11.53 27.29 -7.78
C GLY A 170 11.80 26.13 -6.81
N LYS A 171 12.07 26.41 -5.53
CA LYS A 171 12.41 25.39 -4.54
C LYS A 171 11.28 24.39 -4.33
N ASP A 172 11.57 23.12 -4.58
CA ASP A 172 10.64 22.01 -4.35
C ASP A 172 10.78 21.42 -2.93
N SER A 173 10.01 21.98 -1.99
CA SER A 173 9.98 21.53 -0.58
C SER A 173 8.92 20.48 -0.28
N LEU A 174 8.11 20.07 -1.26
CA LEU A 174 7.01 19.12 -1.12
C LEU A 174 7.32 17.77 -1.77
N PHE A 175 7.88 17.76 -2.98
CA PHE A 175 8.19 16.54 -3.73
C PHE A 175 9.65 16.11 -3.65
N PHE A 176 10.58 17.02 -3.29
CA PHE A 176 12.01 16.73 -3.12
C PHE A 176 12.67 16.14 -4.39
N GLY A 177 12.14 16.48 -5.56
CA GLY A 177 12.60 15.94 -6.83
C GLY A 177 12.25 14.48 -7.08
N ALA A 178 11.31 13.90 -6.32
CA ALA A 178 10.86 12.53 -6.53
C ALA A 178 10.24 12.35 -7.92
N PRO A 179 10.53 11.23 -8.62
CA PRO A 179 9.95 10.93 -9.93
C PRO A 179 8.55 10.31 -9.85
N VAL A 180 8.10 9.89 -8.68
CA VAL A 180 6.81 9.23 -8.48
C VAL A 180 6.08 9.77 -7.27
N LEU A 181 4.77 10.00 -7.43
CA LEU A 181 3.79 10.06 -6.36
C LEU A 181 2.91 8.82 -6.42
N LEU A 182 2.87 8.05 -5.34
CA LEU A 182 1.86 7.01 -5.10
C LEU A 182 0.87 7.52 -4.07
N ALA A 183 -0.39 7.67 -4.48
CA ALA A 183 -1.48 8.04 -3.60
C ALA A 183 -2.36 6.81 -3.32
N ILE A 184 -2.76 6.64 -2.06
CA ILE A 184 -3.57 5.52 -1.59
C ILE A 184 -4.88 6.05 -1.03
N GLN A 185 -5.98 5.54 -1.57
CA GLN A 185 -7.33 5.84 -1.13
C GLN A 185 -7.99 4.56 -0.64
N GLY A 186 -8.28 4.46 0.67
CA GLY A 186 -8.89 3.29 1.30
C GLY A 186 -10.07 3.66 2.18
N GLN A 187 -10.92 2.69 2.54
CA GLN A 187 -11.97 2.89 3.55
C GLN A 187 -11.42 2.92 4.97
N SER A 188 -10.27 2.29 5.18
CA SER A 188 -9.59 2.17 6.47
C SER A 188 -8.18 2.72 6.35
N GLU A 189 -7.85 3.71 7.19
CA GLU A 189 -6.47 4.22 7.29
C GLU A 189 -5.49 3.13 7.73
N LEU A 190 -5.94 2.17 8.56
CA LEU A 190 -5.13 1.02 8.95
C LEU A 190 -4.80 0.13 7.76
N ASP A 191 -5.79 -0.23 6.94
CA ASP A 191 -5.60 -1.09 5.78
C ASP A 191 -4.67 -0.39 4.76
N ALA A 192 -4.88 0.92 4.53
CA ALA A 192 -3.99 1.73 3.69
C ALA A 192 -2.56 1.81 4.24
N GLY A 193 -2.42 1.95 5.57
CA GLY A 193 -1.12 1.98 6.25
C GLY A 193 -0.36 0.66 6.14
N LEU A 194 -1.03 -0.47 6.29
CA LEU A 194 -0.45 -1.80 6.11
C LEU A 194 0.02 -2.02 4.65
N ALA A 195 -0.82 -1.64 3.68
CA ALA A 195 -0.46 -1.71 2.26
C ALA A 195 0.75 -0.81 1.94
N ALA A 196 0.74 0.43 2.44
CA ALA A 196 1.86 1.37 2.26
C ALA A 196 3.17 0.82 2.84
N ALA A 197 3.13 0.17 4.01
CA ALA A 197 4.31 -0.41 4.64
C ALA A 197 4.88 -1.58 3.82
N ASN A 198 4.04 -2.46 3.27
CA ASN A 198 4.49 -3.54 2.40
C ASN A 198 5.07 -3.01 1.09
N MET A 199 4.41 -2.01 0.47
CA MET A 199 4.90 -1.35 -0.74
C MET A 199 6.23 -0.61 -0.49
N GLU A 200 6.43 0.02 0.69
CA GLU A 200 7.72 0.61 1.06
C GLU A 200 8.82 -0.45 1.11
N MET A 201 8.56 -1.61 1.72
CA MET A 201 9.56 -2.68 1.80
C MET A 201 9.90 -3.25 0.42
N MET A 202 8.93 -3.43 -0.45
CA MET A 202 9.19 -3.83 -1.84
C MET A 202 9.97 -2.76 -2.59
N ALA A 203 9.63 -1.48 -2.44
CA ALA A 203 10.41 -0.39 -3.03
C ALA A 203 11.88 -0.40 -2.58
N VAL A 204 12.15 -0.73 -1.31
CA VAL A 204 13.51 -0.90 -0.80
C VAL A 204 14.22 -2.08 -1.48
N CYS A 205 13.54 -3.19 -1.72
CA CYS A 205 14.08 -4.34 -2.46
C CYS A 205 14.43 -3.97 -3.91
N GLU A 206 13.66 -3.07 -4.54
CA GLU A 206 13.91 -2.52 -5.88
C GLU A 206 15.00 -1.43 -5.90
N GLY A 207 15.67 -1.17 -4.77
CA GLY A 207 16.67 -0.10 -4.64
C GLY A 207 16.09 1.30 -4.59
N CYS A 208 14.77 1.44 -4.51
CA CYS A 208 14.08 2.70 -4.33
C CYS A 208 14.09 3.16 -2.86
N GLY A 209 13.89 4.45 -2.67
CA GLY A 209 13.60 5.04 -1.38
C GLY A 209 12.21 5.64 -1.35
N VAL A 210 11.65 5.77 -0.16
CA VAL A 210 10.29 6.24 0.05
C VAL A 210 10.24 7.42 1.03
N LEU A 211 9.32 8.34 0.81
CA LEU A 211 8.90 9.36 1.78
C LEU A 211 7.38 9.35 1.91
N TYR A 212 6.88 9.03 3.10
CA TYR A 212 5.48 9.30 3.44
C TYR A 212 5.25 10.79 3.56
N SER A 213 4.40 11.36 2.72
CA SER A 213 4.15 12.79 2.66
C SER A 213 2.77 13.16 3.21
N GLY A 214 2.70 13.36 4.52
CA GLY A 214 1.48 13.86 5.14
C GLY A 214 1.11 15.29 4.71
N TYR A 215 2.03 16.06 4.19
CA TYR A 215 1.75 17.38 3.62
C TYR A 215 0.98 17.26 2.31
N LEU A 216 1.45 16.43 1.38
CA LEU A 216 0.76 16.19 0.11
C LEU A 216 -0.64 15.62 0.34
N THR A 217 -0.77 14.62 1.23
CA THR A 217 -2.08 14.06 1.59
C THR A 217 -3.07 15.16 2.01
N ARG A 218 -2.63 16.07 2.89
CA ARG A 218 -3.50 17.14 3.39
C ARG A 218 -3.82 18.21 2.36
N ILE A 219 -2.84 18.63 1.57
CA ILE A 219 -3.03 19.63 0.50
C ILE A 219 -4.00 19.09 -0.53
N ILE A 220 -3.78 17.88 -1.02
CA ILE A 220 -4.62 17.25 -2.05
C ILE A 220 -6.06 17.08 -1.55
N ASN A 221 -6.25 16.61 -0.33
CA ASN A 221 -7.60 16.40 0.24
C ASN A 221 -8.38 17.72 0.42
N ARG A 222 -7.71 18.87 0.47
CA ARG A 222 -8.34 20.19 0.64
C ARG A 222 -8.49 20.98 -0.66
N SER A 223 -7.85 20.59 -1.76
CA SER A 223 -7.99 21.24 -3.06
C SER A 223 -8.98 20.48 -3.95
N PRO A 224 -10.12 21.08 -4.32
CA PRO A 224 -11.04 20.46 -5.29
C PRO A 224 -10.36 20.15 -6.62
N VAL A 225 -9.47 21.03 -7.09
CA VAL A 225 -8.74 20.87 -8.36
C VAL A 225 -7.83 19.64 -8.33
N LEU A 226 -7.03 19.47 -7.25
CA LEU A 226 -6.15 18.31 -7.12
C LEU A 226 -6.94 17.01 -6.90
N ARG A 227 -8.07 17.06 -6.22
CA ARG A 227 -8.97 15.93 -6.06
C ARG A 227 -9.56 15.48 -7.39
N GLU A 228 -9.99 16.44 -8.22
CA GLU A 228 -10.48 16.19 -9.57
C GLU A 228 -9.37 15.62 -10.46
N TRP A 229 -8.17 16.21 -10.42
CA TRP A 229 -7.01 15.74 -11.19
C TRP A 229 -6.66 14.26 -10.88
N LEU A 230 -6.76 13.85 -9.62
CA LEU A 230 -6.52 12.46 -9.18
C LEU A 230 -7.78 11.57 -9.22
N GLU A 231 -8.90 12.09 -9.68
CA GLU A 231 -10.20 11.40 -9.78
C GLU A 231 -10.64 10.79 -8.44
N LEU A 232 -10.50 11.52 -7.33
CA LEU A 232 -10.74 10.96 -6.00
C LEU A 232 -12.23 10.75 -5.68
N GLY A 233 -13.16 11.42 -6.38
CA GLY A 233 -14.58 11.41 -6.03
C GLY A 233 -14.83 11.93 -4.61
N ASP A 234 -15.72 11.29 -3.86
CA ASP A 234 -16.12 11.75 -2.52
C ASP A 234 -15.19 11.28 -1.40
N ARG A 235 -14.24 10.40 -1.68
CA ARG A 235 -13.36 9.81 -0.67
C ARG A 235 -12.01 10.54 -0.63
N ASP A 236 -11.51 10.78 0.58
CA ASP A 236 -10.18 11.35 0.80
C ASP A 236 -9.06 10.34 0.56
N LEU A 237 -7.86 10.87 0.27
CA LEU A 237 -6.63 10.08 0.31
C LEU A 237 -6.29 9.74 1.76
N SER A 238 -5.91 8.49 1.99
CA SER A 238 -5.36 8.05 3.27
C SER A 238 -3.87 8.38 3.35
N ILE A 239 -3.10 8.13 2.29
CA ILE A 239 -1.63 8.26 2.30
C ILE A 239 -1.13 8.73 0.94
N CYS A 240 -0.12 9.62 0.96
CA CYS A 240 0.74 9.90 -0.19
C CYS A 240 2.17 9.42 0.12
N MET A 241 2.78 8.74 -0.84
CA MET A 241 4.18 8.31 -0.81
C MET A 241 4.91 8.88 -2.02
N LEU A 242 6.10 9.42 -1.79
CA LEU A 242 7.05 9.76 -2.86
C LEU A 242 8.03 8.60 -2.99
N ILE A 243 8.25 8.14 -4.22
CA ILE A 243 9.08 6.98 -4.52
C ILE A 243 10.09 7.33 -5.61
N GLY A 244 11.30 6.81 -5.49
CA GLY A 244 12.36 6.98 -6.49
C GLY A 244 13.71 6.49 -5.99
N TYR A 245 14.70 6.49 -6.85
CA TYR A 245 16.05 6.11 -6.47
C TYR A 245 16.71 7.21 -5.62
N PRO A 246 17.32 6.88 -4.45
CA PRO A 246 17.97 7.87 -3.60
C PRO A 246 19.17 8.53 -4.32
N ALA A 247 19.26 9.85 -4.28
CA ALA A 247 20.44 10.62 -4.71
C ALA A 247 21.47 10.80 -3.58
N VAL A 248 21.20 10.19 -2.40
CA VAL A 248 22.04 10.28 -1.22
C VAL A 248 22.44 8.87 -0.76
N ARG A 249 23.70 8.70 -0.36
CA ARG A 249 24.19 7.46 0.22
C ARG A 249 24.23 7.55 1.74
N TYR A 250 23.64 6.58 2.40
CA TYR A 250 23.70 6.41 3.85
C TYR A 250 24.70 5.31 4.21
N PHE A 251 25.54 5.57 5.20
CA PHE A 251 26.59 4.63 5.63
C PHE A 251 26.22 3.87 6.91
N ARG A 252 25.15 4.25 7.58
CA ARG A 252 24.72 3.67 8.86
C ARG A 252 23.20 3.74 8.98
N THR A 253 22.66 2.88 9.84
CA THR A 253 21.26 2.99 10.27
C THR A 253 21.04 4.27 11.06
N ALA A 254 19.78 4.79 11.05
CA ALA A 254 19.46 5.92 11.91
C ALA A 254 19.35 5.47 13.38
N PRO A 255 19.85 6.27 14.34
CA PRO A 255 19.66 5.98 15.76
C PRO A 255 18.15 6.04 16.11
N ARG A 256 17.74 5.23 17.06
CA ARG A 256 16.39 5.19 17.61
C ARG A 256 16.45 5.32 19.13
N LYS A 257 15.37 5.84 19.70
CA LYS A 257 15.17 5.75 21.16
C LYS A 257 14.99 4.28 21.55
N GLU A 258 15.27 3.99 22.82
CA GLU A 258 14.98 2.67 23.39
C GLU A 258 13.51 2.32 23.24
N ALA A 259 13.22 1.08 22.91
CA ALA A 259 11.86 0.61 22.77
C ALA A 259 11.18 0.51 24.13
N LYS A 260 9.96 1.04 24.23
CA LYS A 260 9.10 0.79 25.39
C LYS A 260 8.41 -0.57 25.17
N GLN A 261 8.96 -1.61 25.76
CA GLN A 261 8.46 -2.98 25.63
C GLN A 261 8.05 -3.52 26.98
N VAL A 262 6.93 -4.23 27.01
CA VAL A 262 6.49 -5.01 28.18
C VAL A 262 6.26 -6.44 27.70
N VAL A 263 6.97 -7.39 28.31
CA VAL A 263 6.77 -8.82 28.08
C VAL A 263 6.07 -9.39 29.32
N ILE A 264 4.81 -9.78 29.17
CA ILE A 264 4.04 -10.46 30.22
C ILE A 264 4.22 -11.97 29.98
N ARG A 265 4.71 -12.68 31.01
CA ARG A 265 4.96 -14.12 31.01
C ARG A 265 3.97 -14.84 31.90
#